data_14441b79663f856ca6f4257d64367ec2
#
_entry.id   14441b79663f856ca6f4257d64367ec2
#
_cell.length_a   1.000
_cell.length_b   1.000
_cell.length_c   1.000
_cell.angle_alpha   90.00
_cell.angle_beta   90.00
_cell.angle_gamma   90.00
#
_symmetry.space_group_name_H-M   'P 1'
#
loop_
_entity.id
_entity.type
_entity.pdbx_description
1 polymer ?
#
loop_
_entity_poly.entity_id
_entity_poly.type
_entity_poly.pdbx_seq_one_letter_code
_entity_poly.pdbx_strand_id
1 'polypeptide(L)'
;MEEVSALKLRIKYTKLGSLRFIGHLDIMRFFQKAIRRAKLDVSYSKGFSPHQMISFAAPMPLGMTSEGEYFDGEFESVTTTEDMMARLNATMPPEIQVLDIIELPDNAKPSMAIVTASDYYIYKNEECENDTIPQLLQALPAFAEKDKVEIVKKTKSKEELTDIRPLIYEIKEYKDGVYMLLASGSRDNLKPELVVEAMCESAGVPFNRYDYRIHRLETYMGEKEELQPLSASGTRF
;
A
#
# COMPACT_ATOMS: atom_id res chain seq x y z
N MET A 1 10.77 37.78 12.59
CA MET A 1 11.14 36.35 12.63
C MET A 1 10.26 35.72 11.56
N GLU A 2 10.83 35.34 10.43
CA GLU A 2 10.12 34.54 9.46
C GLU A 2 9.78 33.22 10.17
N GLU A 3 8.50 32.83 10.20
CA GLU A 3 8.10 31.48 10.57
C GLU A 3 8.75 30.54 9.53
N VAL A 4 9.76 29.80 9.94
CA VAL A 4 10.31 28.74 9.10
C VAL A 4 9.19 27.72 8.95
N SER A 5 8.63 27.64 7.75
CA SER A 5 7.59 26.66 7.45
C SER A 5 8.19 25.27 7.57
N ALA A 6 7.55 24.39 8.34
CA ALA A 6 7.99 22.98 8.42
C ALA A 6 8.00 22.33 7.05
N LEU A 7 9.04 21.57 6.77
CA LEU A 7 9.23 20.87 5.50
C LEU A 7 8.34 19.64 5.47
N LYS A 8 7.64 19.43 4.37
CA LYS A 8 6.78 18.24 4.17
C LYS A 8 7.55 17.17 3.41
N LEU A 9 7.69 16.01 4.02
CA LEU A 9 8.36 14.87 3.41
C LEU A 9 7.37 13.73 3.17
N ARG A 10 7.57 12.99 2.08
CA ARG A 10 6.93 11.70 1.82
C ARG A 10 7.95 10.60 1.88
N ILE A 11 7.67 9.60 2.68
CA ILE A 11 8.57 8.50 3.00
C ILE A 11 7.97 7.21 2.44
N LYS A 12 8.71 6.54 1.54
CA LYS A 12 8.40 5.20 1.02
C LYS A 12 9.05 4.14 1.89
N TYR A 13 8.32 3.08 2.23
CA TYR A 13 8.86 2.01 3.08
C TYR A 13 8.30 0.63 2.72
N THR A 14 9.01 -0.41 3.18
CA THR A 14 8.61 -1.81 3.06
C THR A 14 7.86 -2.30 4.30
N LYS A 15 7.01 -3.32 4.12
CA LYS A 15 6.45 -4.13 5.19
C LYS A 15 6.49 -5.59 4.77
N LEU A 16 7.51 -6.32 5.21
CA LEU A 16 7.83 -7.67 4.74
C LEU A 16 7.76 -8.72 5.86
N GLY A 17 7.98 -9.97 5.50
CA GLY A 17 8.13 -11.09 6.42
C GLY A 17 6.99 -11.23 7.43
N SER A 18 7.35 -11.47 8.69
CA SER A 18 6.41 -11.63 9.80
C SER A 18 5.64 -10.36 10.15
N LEU A 19 6.14 -9.19 9.74
CA LEU A 19 5.48 -7.91 10.00
C LEU A 19 4.16 -7.74 9.22
N ARG A 20 3.85 -8.63 8.27
CA ARG A 20 2.53 -8.72 7.63
C ARG A 20 1.38 -8.87 8.63
N PHE A 21 1.66 -9.38 9.83
CA PHE A 21 0.67 -9.55 10.90
C PHE A 21 0.53 -8.36 11.85
N ILE A 22 1.30 -7.29 11.65
CA ILE A 22 1.23 -6.08 12.47
C ILE A 22 0.19 -5.12 11.88
N GLY A 23 -0.71 -4.65 12.74
CA GLY A 23 -1.79 -3.72 12.36
C GLY A 23 -1.30 -2.30 12.12
N HIS A 24 -2.13 -1.50 11.46
CA HIS A 24 -1.82 -0.10 11.10
C HIS A 24 -1.42 0.75 12.31
N LEU A 25 -2.14 0.66 13.42
CA LEU A 25 -1.83 1.45 14.62
C LEU A 25 -0.46 1.11 15.22
N ASP A 26 -0.04 -0.14 15.12
CA ASP A 26 1.26 -0.58 15.62
C ASP A 26 2.39 -0.15 14.68
N ILE A 27 2.17 -0.18 13.36
CA ILE A 27 3.10 0.41 12.37
C ILE A 27 3.27 1.91 12.62
N MET A 28 2.19 2.64 12.86
CA MET A 28 2.25 4.06 13.19
C MET A 28 3.09 4.31 14.46
N ARG A 29 2.81 3.57 15.54
CA ARG A 29 3.59 3.65 16.79
C ARG A 29 5.06 3.25 16.61
N PHE A 30 5.31 2.28 15.74
CA PHE A 30 6.66 1.85 15.40
C PHE A 30 7.44 3.00 14.75
N PHE A 31 6.89 3.66 13.70
CA PHE A 31 7.53 4.79 13.04
C PHE A 31 7.71 5.99 13.98
N GLN A 32 6.74 6.30 14.84
CA GLN A 32 6.90 7.34 15.85
C GLN A 32 8.11 7.11 16.77
N LYS A 33 8.37 5.85 17.14
CA LYS A 33 9.53 5.48 17.94
C LYS A 33 10.82 5.48 17.12
N ALA A 34 10.77 5.01 15.86
CA ALA A 34 11.92 4.98 14.96
C ALA A 34 12.44 6.40 14.64
N ILE A 35 11.55 7.32 14.31
CA ILE A 35 11.86 8.74 14.07
C ILE A 35 12.57 9.35 15.27
N ARG A 36 12.07 9.10 16.49
CA ARG A 36 12.73 9.59 17.73
C ARG A 36 14.10 8.95 17.95
N ARG A 37 14.27 7.64 17.74
CA ARG A 37 15.57 6.96 17.86
C ARG A 37 16.58 7.46 16.83
N ALA A 38 16.11 7.71 15.61
CA ALA A 38 16.88 8.28 14.51
C ALA A 38 17.21 9.78 14.75
N LYS A 39 16.64 10.39 15.79
CA LYS A 39 16.83 11.84 16.12
C LYS A 39 16.48 12.75 14.94
N LEU A 40 15.43 12.41 14.19
CA LEU A 40 14.90 13.30 13.16
C LEU A 40 14.00 14.35 13.81
N ASP A 41 14.08 15.57 13.33
CA ASP A 41 13.43 16.75 13.89
C ASP A 41 12.00 16.89 13.37
N VAL A 42 11.14 15.92 13.72
CA VAL A 42 9.73 15.87 13.32
C VAL A 42 8.91 16.91 14.08
N SER A 43 8.02 17.60 13.37
CA SER A 43 7.09 18.57 13.96
C SER A 43 6.03 17.88 14.83
N TYR A 44 5.53 18.61 15.83
CA TYR A 44 4.49 18.15 16.73
C TYR A 44 3.24 19.04 16.64
N SER A 45 2.07 18.43 16.79
CA SER A 45 0.82 19.17 16.87
C SER A 45 0.80 20.12 18.06
N LYS A 46 0.11 21.26 17.90
CA LYS A 46 -0.13 22.23 18.98
C LYS A 46 -1.21 21.69 19.93
N GLY A 47 -1.15 22.06 21.21
CA GLY A 47 -2.18 21.76 22.21
C GLY A 47 -1.69 20.90 23.38
N PHE A 48 -2.63 20.37 24.19
CA PHE A 48 -2.33 19.68 25.46
C PHE A 48 -1.77 18.27 25.31
N SER A 49 -1.91 17.63 24.14
CA SER A 49 -1.39 16.28 23.87
C SER A 49 -0.65 16.27 22.53
N PRO A 50 0.59 16.81 22.48
CA PRO A 50 1.35 16.91 21.24
C PRO A 50 1.64 15.51 20.67
N HIS A 51 1.40 15.34 19.39
CA HIS A 51 1.75 14.14 18.64
C HIS A 51 2.55 14.50 17.38
N GLN A 52 3.40 13.58 16.93
CA GLN A 52 4.18 13.80 15.71
C GLN A 52 3.24 13.98 14.52
N MET A 53 3.54 14.97 13.68
CA MET A 53 2.78 15.30 12.47
C MET A 53 3.14 14.32 11.35
N ILE A 54 2.60 13.08 11.47
CA ILE A 54 2.75 12.02 10.46
C ILE A 54 1.38 11.46 10.07
N SER A 55 1.19 11.15 8.77
CA SER A 55 -0.04 10.56 8.25
C SER A 55 0.25 9.52 7.17
N PHE A 56 -0.42 8.38 7.21
CA PHE A 56 -0.19 7.25 6.31
C PHE A 56 -1.13 7.29 5.09
N ALA A 57 -0.62 6.90 3.92
CA ALA A 57 -1.35 7.00 2.66
C ALA A 57 -2.53 6.02 2.56
N ALA A 58 -2.24 4.74 2.57
CA ALA A 58 -3.23 3.68 2.38
C ALA A 58 -2.95 2.50 3.32
N PRO A 59 -3.57 2.46 4.51
CA PRO A 59 -3.36 1.37 5.46
C PRO A 59 -3.61 0.00 4.82
N MET A 60 -2.64 -0.91 4.97
CA MET A 60 -2.71 -2.25 4.42
C MET A 60 -3.37 -3.23 5.40
N PRO A 61 -4.25 -4.14 4.92
CA PRO A 61 -4.81 -5.22 5.74
C PRO A 61 -3.72 -6.15 6.31
N LEU A 62 -4.09 -6.89 7.37
CA LEU A 62 -3.23 -7.94 7.93
C LEU A 62 -3.04 -9.08 6.93
N GLY A 63 -1.88 -9.71 6.97
CA GLY A 63 -1.53 -10.87 6.15
C GLY A 63 -0.86 -10.52 4.82
N MET A 64 -0.80 -9.24 4.44
CA MET A 64 -0.14 -8.78 3.22
C MET A 64 1.26 -8.22 3.51
N THR A 65 2.15 -8.39 2.54
CA THR A 65 3.45 -7.72 2.48
C THR A 65 3.44 -6.59 1.45
N SER A 66 4.38 -5.65 1.55
CA SER A 66 4.46 -4.52 0.62
C SER A 66 5.86 -3.93 0.53
N GLU A 67 6.19 -3.37 -0.64
CA GLU A 67 7.31 -2.46 -0.87
C GLU A 67 6.84 -1.09 -1.41
N GLY A 68 5.54 -0.87 -1.45
CA GLY A 68 4.88 0.37 -1.92
C GLY A 68 4.05 1.07 -0.84
N GLU A 69 4.52 1.10 0.41
CA GLU A 69 3.85 1.82 1.50
C GLU A 69 4.40 3.24 1.64
N TYR A 70 3.52 4.18 2.00
CA TYR A 70 3.90 5.59 2.17
C TYR A 70 3.30 6.22 3.42
N PHE A 71 4.05 7.15 3.98
CA PHE A 71 3.49 8.13 4.92
C PHE A 71 4.10 9.52 4.66
N ASP A 72 3.34 10.55 4.98
CA ASP A 72 3.79 11.94 4.98
C ASP A 72 4.16 12.37 6.39
N GLY A 73 5.19 13.23 6.53
CA GLY A 73 5.61 13.81 7.80
C GLY A 73 6.02 15.26 7.63
N GLU A 74 5.83 16.06 8.68
CA GLU A 74 6.32 17.44 8.77
C GLU A 74 7.57 17.49 9.65
N PHE A 75 8.61 18.21 9.21
CA PHE A 75 9.91 18.27 9.89
C PHE A 75 10.36 19.72 10.02
N GLU A 76 10.88 20.10 11.21
CA GLU A 76 11.40 21.45 11.48
C GLU A 76 12.75 21.67 10.79
N SER A 77 13.55 20.62 10.69
CA SER A 77 14.82 20.61 9.98
C SER A 77 15.10 19.27 9.33
N VAL A 78 15.84 19.28 8.22
CA VAL A 78 16.23 18.10 7.46
C VAL A 78 17.72 18.13 7.18
N THR A 79 18.30 16.95 6.93
CA THR A 79 19.63 16.78 6.34
C THR A 79 19.47 16.37 4.87
N THR A 80 20.28 15.47 4.34
CA THR A 80 20.06 14.91 3.00
C THR A 80 19.13 13.70 3.07
N THR A 81 18.47 13.39 1.95
CA THR A 81 17.66 12.16 1.81
C THR A 81 18.43 10.92 2.27
N GLU A 82 19.70 10.77 1.86
CA GLU A 82 20.53 9.61 2.17
C GLU A 82 20.85 9.51 3.67
N ASP A 83 21.17 10.64 4.33
CA ASP A 83 21.44 10.64 5.79
C ASP A 83 20.17 10.28 6.57
N MET A 84 19.04 10.88 6.24
CA MET A 84 17.77 10.58 6.91
C MET A 84 17.36 9.12 6.72
N MET A 85 17.49 8.56 5.51
CA MET A 85 17.23 7.14 5.23
C MET A 85 18.17 6.24 6.04
N ALA A 86 19.47 6.52 6.04
CA ALA A 86 20.45 5.73 6.78
C ALA A 86 20.15 5.71 8.28
N ARG A 87 19.84 6.86 8.87
CA ARG A 87 19.49 7.01 10.29
C ARG A 87 18.21 6.28 10.66
N LEU A 88 17.17 6.35 9.82
CA LEU A 88 15.93 5.60 10.03
C LEU A 88 16.17 4.10 9.94
N ASN A 89 16.80 3.64 8.87
CA ASN A 89 17.04 2.21 8.61
C ASN A 89 17.92 1.57 9.68
N ALA A 90 18.88 2.32 10.25
CA ALA A 90 19.70 1.85 11.38
C ALA A 90 18.88 1.57 12.67
N THR A 91 17.65 2.08 12.77
CA THR A 91 16.76 1.85 13.92
C THR A 91 15.67 0.81 13.68
N MET A 92 15.63 0.19 12.49
CA MET A 92 14.55 -0.67 12.01
C MET A 92 15.05 -2.12 11.79
N PRO A 93 14.15 -3.12 11.92
CA PRO A 93 14.44 -4.48 11.49
C PRO A 93 14.45 -4.57 9.95
N PRO A 94 15.08 -5.60 9.37
CA PRO A 94 15.21 -5.72 7.91
C PRO A 94 13.88 -5.85 7.16
N GLU A 95 12.80 -6.24 7.83
CA GLU A 95 11.46 -6.36 7.24
C GLU A 95 10.74 -5.02 7.05
N ILE A 96 11.19 -3.96 7.75
CA ILE A 96 10.75 -2.58 7.51
C ILE A 96 11.97 -1.74 7.17
N GLN A 97 12.03 -1.26 5.94
CA GLN A 97 13.10 -0.38 5.48
C GLN A 97 12.50 0.81 4.74
N VAL A 98 13.03 1.99 4.98
CA VAL A 98 12.76 3.18 4.17
C VAL A 98 13.50 3.03 2.86
N LEU A 99 12.76 3.13 1.76
CA LEU A 99 13.26 2.98 0.39
C LEU A 99 13.56 4.34 -0.27
N ASP A 100 12.80 5.36 0.12
CA ASP A 100 12.95 6.71 -0.43
C ASP A 100 12.37 7.76 0.51
N ILE A 101 12.92 8.98 0.45
CA ILE A 101 12.39 10.18 1.10
C ILE A 101 12.46 11.31 0.09
N ILE A 102 11.32 11.95 -0.15
CA ILE A 102 11.21 13.11 -1.04
C ILE A 102 10.63 14.29 -0.28
N GLU A 103 11.09 15.48 -0.61
CA GLU A 103 10.48 16.75 -0.20
C GLU A 103 9.31 17.07 -1.10
N LEU A 104 8.20 17.43 -0.50
CA LEU A 104 6.96 17.79 -1.18
C LEU A 104 6.89 19.32 -1.34
N PRO A 105 6.31 19.84 -2.44
CA PRO A 105 5.99 21.25 -2.54
C PRO A 105 4.97 21.66 -1.47
N ASP A 106 4.99 22.94 -1.05
CA ASP A 106 4.15 23.49 0.04
C ASP A 106 2.65 23.20 -0.17
N ASN A 107 2.20 23.25 -1.41
CA ASN A 107 0.80 23.03 -1.81
C ASN A 107 0.46 21.55 -2.06
N ALA A 108 1.37 20.62 -1.76
CA ALA A 108 1.13 19.20 -1.94
C ALA A 108 -0.07 18.72 -1.10
N LYS A 109 -0.93 17.92 -1.73
CA LYS A 109 -2.04 17.27 -1.02
C LYS A 109 -1.51 16.10 -0.19
N PRO A 110 -2.11 15.80 0.97
CA PRO A 110 -1.77 14.62 1.77
C PRO A 110 -1.87 13.33 0.95
N SER A 111 -0.93 12.40 1.16
CA SER A 111 -0.88 11.13 0.44
C SER A 111 -2.21 10.37 0.47
N MET A 112 -2.87 10.30 1.64
CA MET A 112 -4.15 9.61 1.78
C MET A 112 -5.28 10.18 0.90
N ALA A 113 -5.16 11.44 0.47
CA ALA A 113 -6.17 12.10 -0.37
C ALA A 113 -5.92 11.93 -1.87
N ILE A 114 -4.73 11.50 -2.26
CA ILE A 114 -4.33 11.39 -3.68
C ILE A 114 -4.12 9.96 -4.16
N VAL A 115 -4.17 8.97 -3.28
CA VAL A 115 -4.14 7.55 -3.66
C VAL A 115 -5.34 7.22 -4.53
N THR A 116 -5.10 6.61 -5.69
CA THR A 116 -6.14 6.21 -6.67
C THR A 116 -6.02 4.76 -7.11
N ALA A 117 -4.82 4.17 -7.04
CA ALA A 117 -4.60 2.77 -7.39
C ALA A 117 -3.48 2.15 -6.56
N SER A 118 -3.46 0.83 -6.53
CA SER A 118 -2.33 0.03 -6.04
C SER A 118 -2.21 -1.23 -6.89
N ASP A 119 -0.98 -1.69 -7.10
CA ASP A 119 -0.76 -2.96 -7.76
C ASP A 119 -0.29 -4.04 -6.79
N TYR A 120 -0.56 -5.27 -7.18
CA TYR A 120 -0.36 -6.43 -6.35
C TYR A 120 0.19 -7.59 -7.15
N TYR A 121 1.03 -8.39 -6.48
CA TYR A 121 1.47 -9.69 -6.92
C TYR A 121 0.87 -10.77 -6.01
N ILE A 122 0.17 -11.71 -6.62
CA ILE A 122 -0.50 -12.81 -5.95
C ILE A 122 0.21 -14.11 -6.33
N TYR A 123 0.65 -14.88 -5.35
CA TYR A 123 1.39 -16.11 -5.55
C TYR A 123 1.03 -17.14 -4.48
N LYS A 124 1.49 -18.38 -4.68
CA LYS A 124 1.27 -19.47 -3.73
C LYS A 124 1.84 -19.13 -2.35
N ASN A 125 1.11 -19.49 -1.32
CA ASN A 125 1.65 -19.53 0.02
C ASN A 125 2.41 -20.83 0.24
N GLU A 126 3.74 -20.77 0.32
CA GLU A 126 4.61 -21.93 0.52
C GLU A 126 4.36 -22.70 1.83
N GLU A 127 3.69 -22.06 2.80
CA GLU A 127 3.32 -22.69 4.07
C GLU A 127 2.04 -23.56 3.94
N CYS A 128 1.36 -23.52 2.78
CA CYS A 128 0.14 -24.28 2.50
C CYS A 128 0.39 -25.37 1.46
N GLU A 129 -0.25 -26.53 1.64
CA GLU A 129 -0.14 -27.65 0.72
C GLU A 129 -0.86 -27.39 -0.61
N ASN A 130 -2.02 -26.71 -0.53
CA ASN A 130 -2.83 -26.40 -1.71
C ASN A 130 -2.12 -25.38 -2.60
N ASP A 131 -2.16 -25.66 -3.91
CA ASP A 131 -1.70 -24.75 -4.95
C ASP A 131 -2.73 -24.70 -6.07
N THR A 132 -3.49 -23.62 -6.09
CA THR A 132 -4.48 -23.32 -7.12
C THR A 132 -4.00 -22.28 -8.12
N ILE A 133 -2.78 -21.74 -7.97
CA ILE A 133 -2.21 -20.75 -8.90
C ILE A 133 -2.20 -21.27 -10.35
N PRO A 134 -1.79 -22.53 -10.66
CA PRO A 134 -1.83 -23.01 -12.03
C PRO A 134 -3.23 -22.96 -12.68
N GLN A 135 -4.28 -23.29 -11.92
CA GLN A 135 -5.67 -23.21 -12.40
C GLN A 135 -6.11 -21.76 -12.62
N LEU A 136 -5.69 -20.83 -11.72
CA LEU A 136 -5.96 -19.41 -11.89
C LEU A 136 -5.27 -18.87 -13.16
N LEU A 137 -4.02 -19.24 -13.40
CA LEU A 137 -3.28 -18.82 -14.60
C LEU A 137 -3.91 -19.37 -15.87
N GLN A 138 -4.39 -20.61 -15.86
CA GLN A 138 -5.10 -21.21 -16.99
C GLN A 138 -6.41 -20.47 -17.30
N ALA A 139 -7.16 -20.03 -16.27
CA ALA A 139 -8.43 -19.33 -16.42
C ALA A 139 -8.23 -17.82 -16.68
N LEU A 140 -7.03 -17.27 -16.43
CA LEU A 140 -6.75 -15.85 -16.45
C LEU A 140 -7.08 -15.14 -17.76
N PRO A 141 -6.75 -15.67 -18.97
CA PRO A 141 -7.11 -15.00 -20.22
C PRO A 141 -8.62 -14.77 -20.35
N ALA A 142 -9.41 -15.81 -20.10
CA ALA A 142 -10.88 -15.73 -20.14
C ALA A 142 -11.46 -14.82 -19.05
N PHE A 143 -10.83 -14.78 -17.87
CA PHE A 143 -11.23 -13.87 -16.79
C PHE A 143 -10.94 -12.41 -17.14
N ALA A 144 -9.79 -12.13 -17.74
CA ALA A 144 -9.37 -10.77 -18.13
C ALA A 144 -10.26 -10.15 -19.22
N GLU A 145 -10.82 -10.98 -20.10
CA GLU A 145 -11.71 -10.57 -21.21
C GLU A 145 -13.17 -10.39 -20.78
N LYS A 146 -13.54 -10.71 -19.52
CA LYS A 146 -14.92 -10.52 -19.04
C LYS A 146 -15.28 -9.04 -19.04
N ASP A 147 -16.43 -8.70 -19.64
CA ASP A 147 -17.02 -7.37 -19.58
C ASP A 147 -17.54 -7.03 -18.17
N LYS A 148 -17.88 -8.05 -17.38
CA LYS A 148 -18.46 -7.92 -16.05
C LYS A 148 -17.92 -8.99 -15.11
N VAL A 149 -17.57 -8.58 -13.90
CA VAL A 149 -17.16 -9.46 -12.80
C VAL A 149 -18.00 -9.14 -11.58
N GLU A 150 -19.00 -9.95 -11.31
CA GLU A 150 -19.93 -9.72 -10.19
C GLU A 150 -19.49 -10.49 -8.95
N ILE A 151 -19.52 -9.80 -7.81
CA ILE A 151 -19.31 -10.38 -6.49
C ILE A 151 -20.46 -10.04 -5.56
N VAL A 152 -20.74 -10.91 -4.60
CA VAL A 152 -21.68 -10.60 -3.52
C VAL A 152 -20.96 -9.84 -2.42
N LYS A 153 -21.14 -8.52 -2.36
CA LYS A 153 -20.59 -7.70 -1.30
C LYS A 153 -21.49 -7.75 -0.06
N LYS A 154 -21.00 -8.40 0.99
CA LYS A 154 -21.71 -8.47 2.28
C LYS A 154 -21.39 -7.26 3.15
N THR A 155 -22.40 -6.48 3.48
CA THR A 155 -22.34 -5.45 4.51
C THR A 155 -23.12 -5.91 5.75
N LYS A 156 -23.00 -5.20 6.88
CA LYS A 156 -23.72 -5.56 8.13
C LYS A 156 -25.24 -5.66 7.98
N SER A 157 -25.81 -5.08 6.94
CA SER A 157 -27.27 -4.95 6.74
C SER A 157 -27.77 -5.37 5.35
N LYS A 158 -26.88 -5.67 4.41
CA LYS A 158 -27.26 -5.94 3.01
C LYS A 158 -26.25 -6.86 2.34
N GLU A 159 -26.76 -7.78 1.52
CA GLU A 159 -25.99 -8.44 0.46
C GLU A 159 -26.34 -7.74 -0.86
N GLU A 160 -25.33 -7.27 -1.58
CA GLU A 160 -25.52 -6.55 -2.84
C GLU A 160 -24.58 -7.11 -3.90
N LEU A 161 -25.16 -7.45 -5.06
CA LEU A 161 -24.38 -7.86 -6.21
C LEU A 161 -23.68 -6.62 -6.79
N THR A 162 -22.36 -6.66 -6.82
CA THR A 162 -21.53 -5.52 -7.25
C THR A 162 -20.61 -5.96 -8.37
N ASP A 163 -20.63 -5.23 -9.49
CA ASP A 163 -19.66 -5.40 -10.56
C ASP A 163 -18.34 -4.73 -10.19
N ILE A 164 -17.28 -5.55 -10.07
CA ILE A 164 -15.92 -5.06 -9.75
C ILE A 164 -15.03 -4.89 -10.98
N ARG A 165 -15.49 -5.27 -12.18
CA ARG A 165 -14.68 -5.19 -13.41
C ARG A 165 -14.12 -3.79 -13.68
N PRO A 166 -14.89 -2.69 -13.51
CA PRO A 166 -14.39 -1.33 -13.71
C PRO A 166 -13.24 -0.95 -12.77
N LEU A 167 -13.13 -1.62 -11.62
CA LEU A 167 -12.11 -1.36 -10.60
C LEU A 167 -10.85 -2.22 -10.79
N ILE A 168 -10.84 -3.14 -11.74
CA ILE A 168 -9.67 -3.92 -12.17
C ILE A 168 -9.09 -3.23 -13.40
N TYR A 169 -8.00 -2.48 -13.22
CA TYR A 169 -7.38 -1.70 -14.29
C TYR A 169 -6.52 -2.55 -15.20
N GLU A 170 -5.77 -3.48 -14.60
CA GLU A 170 -4.98 -4.48 -15.31
C GLU A 170 -4.96 -5.78 -14.52
N ILE A 171 -4.95 -6.91 -15.23
CA ILE A 171 -4.72 -8.23 -14.66
C ILE A 171 -3.97 -9.08 -15.68
N LYS A 172 -2.89 -9.73 -15.26
CA LYS A 172 -2.04 -10.54 -16.15
C LYS A 172 -1.20 -11.54 -15.38
N GLU A 173 -0.63 -12.51 -16.09
CA GLU A 173 0.41 -13.38 -15.55
C GLU A 173 1.68 -12.55 -15.22
N TYR A 174 2.29 -12.86 -14.08
CA TYR A 174 3.52 -12.22 -13.65
C TYR A 174 4.32 -13.19 -12.77
N LYS A 175 5.58 -13.48 -13.17
CA LYS A 175 6.41 -14.50 -12.53
C LYS A 175 5.65 -15.84 -12.47
N ASP A 176 5.54 -16.41 -11.28
CA ASP A 176 4.82 -17.66 -10.97
C ASP A 176 3.42 -17.40 -10.37
N GLY A 177 2.81 -16.28 -10.69
CA GLY A 177 1.51 -15.89 -10.14
C GLY A 177 0.79 -14.83 -10.96
N VAL A 178 -0.06 -14.05 -10.31
CA VAL A 178 -0.93 -13.06 -10.95
C VAL A 178 -0.56 -11.65 -10.50
N TYR A 179 -0.32 -10.77 -11.47
CA TYR A 179 -0.29 -9.33 -11.27
C TYR A 179 -1.68 -8.74 -11.42
N MET A 180 -2.03 -7.79 -10.56
CA MET A 180 -3.25 -7.01 -10.72
C MET A 180 -3.04 -5.56 -10.27
N LEU A 181 -3.51 -4.61 -11.09
CA LEU A 181 -3.59 -3.19 -10.80
C LEU A 181 -5.05 -2.85 -10.50
N LEU A 182 -5.33 -2.38 -9.30
CA LEU A 182 -6.67 -2.20 -8.76
C LEU A 182 -6.91 -0.75 -8.32
N ALA A 183 -8.15 -0.29 -8.44
CA ALA A 183 -8.60 0.94 -7.80
C ALA A 183 -8.36 0.85 -6.28
N SER A 184 -7.70 1.87 -5.71
CA SER A 184 -7.37 1.97 -4.29
C SER A 184 -7.44 3.43 -3.86
N GLY A 185 -8.21 3.73 -2.84
CA GLY A 185 -8.33 5.10 -2.34
C GLY A 185 -9.62 5.35 -1.58
N SER A 186 -9.90 6.61 -1.34
CA SER A 186 -11.10 7.03 -0.59
C SER A 186 -12.38 6.98 -1.42
N ARG A 187 -12.29 7.17 -2.74
CA ARG A 187 -13.43 7.15 -3.66
C ARG A 187 -13.81 5.72 -4.04
N ASP A 188 -12.84 4.99 -4.57
CA ASP A 188 -12.99 3.63 -5.03
C ASP A 188 -11.90 2.76 -4.41
N ASN A 189 -12.28 1.60 -3.88
CA ASN A 189 -11.32 0.69 -3.27
C ASN A 189 -11.74 -0.77 -3.47
N LEU A 190 -10.94 -1.50 -4.22
CA LEU A 190 -11.11 -2.93 -4.46
C LEU A 190 -10.03 -3.72 -3.72
N LYS A 191 -10.46 -4.59 -2.82
CA LYS A 191 -9.53 -5.46 -2.11
C LYS A 191 -9.06 -6.60 -3.04
N PRO A 192 -7.76 -6.89 -3.10
CA PRO A 192 -7.23 -7.94 -3.97
C PRO A 192 -7.80 -9.33 -3.67
N GLU A 193 -8.15 -9.63 -2.40
CA GLU A 193 -8.77 -10.91 -2.04
C GLU A 193 -10.10 -11.14 -2.76
N LEU A 194 -10.89 -10.10 -3.01
CA LEU A 194 -12.17 -10.23 -3.72
C LEU A 194 -11.96 -10.57 -5.20
N VAL A 195 -10.86 -10.09 -5.79
CA VAL A 195 -10.51 -10.44 -7.17
C VAL A 195 -10.03 -11.89 -7.24
N VAL A 196 -9.19 -12.32 -6.27
CA VAL A 196 -8.74 -13.73 -6.19
C VAL A 196 -9.93 -14.67 -5.99
N GLU A 197 -10.89 -14.32 -5.13
CA GLU A 197 -12.13 -15.10 -4.92
C GLU A 197 -12.93 -15.23 -6.22
N ALA A 198 -13.15 -14.14 -6.96
CA ALA A 198 -13.83 -14.15 -8.25
C ALA A 198 -13.07 -14.96 -9.32
N MET A 199 -11.72 -14.92 -9.29
CA MET A 199 -10.90 -15.77 -10.16
C MET A 199 -11.05 -17.26 -9.82
N CYS A 200 -11.05 -17.63 -8.54
CA CYS A 200 -11.28 -19.00 -8.09
C CYS A 200 -12.64 -19.52 -8.55
N GLU A 201 -13.69 -18.72 -8.40
CA GLU A 201 -15.03 -19.06 -8.90
C GLU A 201 -15.01 -19.27 -10.41
N SER A 202 -14.35 -18.38 -11.15
CA SER A 202 -14.21 -18.50 -12.61
C SER A 202 -13.42 -19.74 -13.06
N ALA A 203 -12.42 -20.13 -12.28
CA ALA A 203 -11.58 -21.31 -12.52
C ALA A 203 -12.20 -22.62 -12.01
N GLY A 204 -13.35 -22.54 -11.29
CA GLY A 204 -13.99 -23.72 -10.69
C GLY A 204 -13.20 -24.34 -9.54
N VAL A 205 -12.39 -23.56 -8.82
CA VAL A 205 -11.61 -24.00 -7.66
C VAL A 205 -12.09 -23.33 -6.38
N PRO A 206 -11.98 -23.99 -5.21
CA PRO A 206 -12.39 -23.37 -3.95
C PRO A 206 -11.45 -22.21 -3.58
N PHE A 207 -12.02 -21.12 -3.08
CA PHE A 207 -11.24 -20.01 -2.53
C PHE A 207 -10.92 -20.28 -1.05
N ASN A 208 -9.63 -20.22 -0.71
CA ASN A 208 -9.15 -20.14 0.66
C ASN A 208 -8.07 -19.06 0.73
N ARG A 209 -8.33 -17.97 1.44
CA ARG A 209 -7.43 -16.82 1.52
C ARG A 209 -6.01 -17.16 2.00
N TYR A 210 -5.85 -18.24 2.74
CA TYR A 210 -4.56 -18.67 3.30
C TYR A 210 -3.67 -19.38 2.29
N ASP A 211 -4.22 -19.85 1.17
CA ASP A 211 -3.45 -20.51 0.11
C ASP A 211 -2.63 -19.51 -0.71
N TYR A 212 -2.91 -18.22 -0.56
CA TYR A 212 -2.28 -17.13 -1.32
C TYR A 212 -1.45 -16.20 -0.44
N ARG A 213 -0.36 -15.73 -1.01
CA ARG A 213 0.36 -14.53 -0.56
C ARG A 213 -0.03 -13.37 -1.46
N ILE A 214 -0.28 -12.23 -0.85
CA ILE A 214 -0.61 -10.99 -1.52
C ILE A 214 0.47 -9.98 -1.15
N HIS A 215 1.16 -9.48 -2.16
CA HIS A 215 2.22 -8.50 -2.03
C HIS A 215 1.87 -7.24 -2.80
N ARG A 216 1.80 -6.09 -2.12
CA ARG A 216 1.63 -4.80 -2.78
C ARG A 216 2.99 -4.35 -3.31
N LEU A 217 3.08 -4.12 -4.62
CA LEU A 217 4.31 -3.65 -5.26
C LEU A 217 4.44 -2.14 -5.15
N GLU A 218 3.34 -1.39 -5.45
CA GLU A 218 3.35 0.06 -5.45
C GLU A 218 1.97 0.65 -5.10
N THR A 219 1.97 1.93 -4.73
CA THR A 219 0.79 2.76 -4.52
C THR A 219 0.87 3.99 -5.41
N TYR A 220 -0.22 4.25 -6.15
CA TYR A 220 -0.25 5.24 -7.22
C TYR A 220 -1.21 6.39 -6.94
N MET A 221 -0.93 7.51 -7.59
CA MET A 221 -1.78 8.69 -7.74
C MET A 221 -2.06 8.98 -9.20
N GLY A 222 -3.03 9.82 -9.49
CA GLY A 222 -3.40 10.23 -10.85
C GLY A 222 -4.63 9.52 -11.40
N GLU A 223 -5.00 9.83 -12.62
CA GLU A 223 -6.08 9.14 -13.33
C GLU A 223 -5.58 7.80 -13.88
N LYS A 224 -6.50 6.89 -14.15
CA LYS A 224 -6.21 5.51 -14.58
C LYS A 224 -5.21 5.41 -15.74
N GLU A 225 -5.26 6.33 -16.67
CA GLU A 225 -4.45 6.38 -17.88
C GLU A 225 -3.04 6.98 -17.63
N GLU A 226 -2.84 7.70 -16.51
CA GLU A 226 -1.62 8.44 -16.20
C GLU A 226 -1.18 8.21 -14.74
N LEU A 227 -1.23 6.96 -14.30
CA LEU A 227 -0.83 6.60 -12.94
C LEU A 227 0.65 6.82 -12.72
N GLN A 228 0.99 7.47 -11.60
CA GLN A 228 2.36 7.69 -11.15
C GLN A 228 2.52 7.21 -9.70
N PRO A 229 3.68 6.64 -9.33
CA PRO A 229 3.92 6.29 -7.93
C PRO A 229 3.89 7.54 -7.06
N LEU A 230 3.48 7.40 -5.80
CA LEU A 230 3.40 8.53 -4.87
C LEU A 230 4.76 9.24 -4.69
N SER A 231 5.87 8.55 -4.90
CA SER A 231 7.22 9.11 -4.88
C SER A 231 7.50 10.10 -6.02
N ALA A 232 6.69 10.15 -7.07
CA ALA A 232 6.84 11.13 -8.16
C ALA A 232 6.30 12.53 -7.82
N SER A 233 5.75 12.74 -6.61
CA SER A 233 5.13 14.03 -6.21
C SER A 233 6.11 15.04 -5.61
N GLY A 234 7.39 14.73 -5.51
CA GLY A 234 8.43 15.60 -4.95
C GLY A 234 9.82 15.23 -5.46
N THR A 235 10.84 15.77 -4.81
CA THR A 235 12.24 15.54 -5.19
C THR A 235 13.09 15.16 -3.98
N ARG A 236 14.20 14.44 -4.21
CA ARG A 236 15.23 14.24 -3.19
C ARG A 236 15.98 15.54 -2.90
N PHE A 237 16.53 15.68 -1.74
CA PHE A 237 17.18 16.90 -1.21
C PHE A 237 18.50 16.60 -0.50
#